data_7ea26496fe9ca40c41c71bc92a6af10d
#
_entry.id   7ea26496fe9ca40c41c71bc92a6af10d
#
_cell.length_a   1.000
_cell.length_b   1.000
_cell.length_c   1.000
_cell.angle_alpha   90.00
_cell.angle_beta   90.00
_cell.angle_gamma   90.00
#
_symmetry.space_group_name_H-M   'P 1'
#
loop_
_entity.id
_entity.type
_entity.pdbx_description
1 polymer ?
#
loop_
_entity_poly.entity_id
_entity_poly.type
_entity_poly.pdbx_seq_one_letter_code
_entity_poly.pdbx_strand_id
1 'polypeptide(L)'
;MANSAGYHESESKLRPETLDNHRALTSMQEELEAADWYDQRVDAATDQDLKDILAHNRDEEKEHFAMLLEWYRRRDATMDAHLKEYLFTSGSLIAREQAGVRVR
;
A
#
# COMPACT_ATOMS: atom_id res chain seq x y z
N MET A 1 -0.69 -1.25 -15.82
CA MET A 1 0.27 -1.19 -14.73
C MET A 1 0.96 0.16 -14.66
N ALA A 2 1.01 0.75 -13.50
CA ALA A 2 1.65 2.03 -13.34
C ALA A 2 3.16 1.86 -13.30
N ASN A 3 3.80 1.92 -14.45
CA ASN A 3 5.24 1.81 -14.56
C ASN A 3 5.93 3.16 -14.62
N SER A 4 5.15 4.23 -14.54
CA SER A 4 5.71 5.57 -14.55
C SER A 4 6.44 5.83 -13.25
N ALA A 5 7.71 6.16 -13.36
CA ALA A 5 8.51 6.57 -12.22
C ALA A 5 8.63 8.09 -12.26
N GLY A 6 8.69 8.69 -11.08
CA GLY A 6 8.88 10.12 -10.95
C GLY A 6 7.60 10.94 -11.15
N TYR A 7 7.78 12.19 -11.48
CA TYR A 7 6.67 13.13 -11.57
C TYR A 7 6.12 13.17 -13.00
N HIS A 8 4.80 13.39 -13.09
CA HIS A 8 4.12 13.58 -14.38
C HIS A 8 3.93 15.04 -14.74
N GLU A 9 4.33 15.93 -13.84
CA GLU A 9 4.28 17.37 -14.03
C GLU A 9 5.59 17.99 -13.60
N SER A 10 5.82 19.24 -13.97
CA SER A 10 6.99 19.99 -13.55
C SER A 10 7.04 20.07 -12.02
N GLU A 11 8.15 19.68 -11.43
CA GLU A 11 8.30 19.68 -9.97
C GLU A 11 7.98 21.05 -9.36
N SER A 12 8.35 22.13 -10.06
CA SER A 12 8.11 23.48 -9.58
C SER A 12 6.62 23.83 -9.44
N LYS A 13 5.74 23.05 -10.06
CA LYS A 13 4.29 23.25 -9.99
C LYS A 13 3.64 22.38 -8.92
N LEU A 14 4.40 21.53 -8.25
CA LEU A 14 3.88 20.61 -7.24
C LEU A 14 4.03 21.23 -5.86
N ARG A 15 2.96 21.14 -5.06
CA ARG A 15 3.00 21.60 -3.68
C ARG A 15 3.85 20.66 -2.83
N PRO A 16 4.45 21.13 -1.73
CA PRO A 16 5.20 20.27 -0.83
C PRO A 16 4.39 19.05 -0.34
N GLU A 17 3.10 19.21 -0.09
CA GLU A 17 2.23 18.13 0.35
C GLU A 17 2.11 17.05 -0.73
N THR A 18 2.01 17.45 -2.00
CA THR A 18 1.95 16.52 -3.13
C THR A 18 3.26 15.76 -3.27
N LEU A 19 4.39 16.43 -3.05
CA LEU A 19 5.70 15.79 -3.10
C LEU A 19 5.85 14.74 -1.99
N ASP A 20 5.40 15.05 -0.77
CA ASP A 20 5.43 14.10 0.33
C ASP A 20 4.48 12.93 0.09
N ASN A 21 3.30 13.19 -0.44
CA ASN A 21 2.37 12.12 -0.83
C ASN A 21 2.99 11.21 -1.87
N HIS A 22 3.70 11.78 -2.85
CA HIS A 22 4.40 10.98 -3.86
C HIS A 22 5.44 10.07 -3.21
N ARG A 23 6.24 10.60 -2.28
CA ARG A 23 7.25 9.82 -1.57
C ARG A 23 6.61 8.64 -0.81
N ALA A 24 5.50 8.90 -0.12
CA ALA A 24 4.79 7.86 0.62
C ALA A 24 4.18 6.81 -0.32
N LEU A 25 3.50 7.25 -1.38
CA LEU A 25 2.85 6.36 -2.34
C LEU A 25 3.87 5.49 -3.08
N THR A 26 4.98 6.08 -3.50
CA THR A 26 6.06 5.33 -4.15
C THR A 26 6.66 4.30 -3.18
N SER A 27 6.89 4.70 -1.93
CA SER A 27 7.41 3.78 -0.91
C SER A 27 6.43 2.63 -0.66
N MET A 28 5.12 2.90 -0.61
CA MET A 28 4.11 1.84 -0.49
C MET A 28 4.18 0.84 -1.64
N GLN A 29 4.36 1.34 -2.86
CA GLN A 29 4.52 0.46 -4.04
C GLN A 29 5.76 -0.42 -3.91
N GLU A 30 6.87 0.15 -3.46
CA GLU A 30 8.11 -0.59 -3.25
C GLU A 30 7.96 -1.67 -2.19
N GLU A 31 7.27 -1.37 -1.09
CA GLU A 31 7.03 -2.35 -0.02
C GLU A 31 6.15 -3.50 -0.50
N LEU A 32 5.10 -3.20 -1.27
CA LEU A 32 4.22 -4.23 -1.83
C LEU A 32 4.96 -5.11 -2.84
N GLU A 33 5.79 -4.51 -3.68
CA GLU A 33 6.60 -5.25 -4.65
C GLU A 33 7.59 -6.16 -3.94
N ALA A 34 8.25 -5.65 -2.91
CA ALA A 34 9.19 -6.45 -2.12
C ALA A 34 8.49 -7.60 -1.40
N ALA A 35 7.31 -7.37 -0.84
CA ALA A 35 6.54 -8.44 -0.20
C ALA A 35 6.19 -9.55 -1.18
N ASP A 36 5.77 -9.18 -2.39
CA ASP A 36 5.45 -10.15 -3.45
C ASP A 36 6.69 -10.97 -3.85
N TRP A 37 7.82 -10.30 -4.05
CA TRP A 37 9.05 -10.98 -4.44
C TRP A 37 9.55 -11.93 -3.34
N TYR A 38 9.50 -11.51 -2.08
CA TYR A 38 9.87 -12.39 -0.97
C TYR A 38 8.94 -13.58 -0.85
N ASP A 39 7.65 -13.40 -1.11
CA ASP A 39 6.67 -14.49 -1.10
C ASP A 39 7.05 -15.57 -2.12
N GLN A 40 7.42 -15.14 -3.32
CA GLN A 40 7.87 -16.07 -4.37
C GLN A 40 9.15 -16.79 -3.97
N ARG A 41 10.09 -16.06 -3.35
CA ARG A 41 11.36 -16.65 -2.90
C ARG A 41 11.17 -17.65 -1.78
N VAL A 42 10.22 -17.41 -0.88
CA VAL A 42 9.88 -18.36 0.17
C VAL A 42 9.42 -19.68 -0.44
N ASP A 43 8.55 -19.62 -1.44
CA ASP A 43 8.06 -20.83 -2.12
C ASP A 43 9.17 -21.57 -2.85
N ALA A 44 10.07 -20.84 -3.50
CA ALA A 44 11.10 -21.44 -4.36
C ALA A 44 12.31 -21.96 -3.59
N ALA A 45 12.65 -21.39 -2.45
CA ALA A 45 13.83 -21.79 -1.67
C ALA A 45 13.63 -23.18 -1.07
N THR A 46 14.73 -23.93 -0.95
CA THR A 46 14.68 -25.29 -0.39
C THR A 46 15.28 -25.38 1.00
N ASP A 47 16.20 -24.48 1.33
CA ASP A 47 16.81 -24.42 2.66
C ASP A 47 15.86 -23.79 3.66
N GLN A 48 15.59 -24.48 4.77
CA GLN A 48 14.58 -24.00 5.73
C GLN A 48 15.01 -22.70 6.42
N ASP A 49 16.29 -22.60 6.80
CA ASP A 49 16.77 -21.38 7.44
C ASP A 49 16.61 -20.17 6.52
N LEU A 50 16.93 -20.34 5.25
CA LEU A 50 16.76 -19.27 4.25
C LEU A 50 15.28 -18.93 4.09
N LYS A 51 14.40 -19.93 4.01
CA LYS A 51 12.95 -19.70 3.90
C LYS A 51 12.45 -18.87 5.09
N ASP A 52 12.92 -19.16 6.29
CA ASP A 52 12.51 -18.44 7.49
C ASP A 52 12.94 -16.97 7.44
N ILE A 53 14.17 -16.70 6.98
CA ILE A 53 14.66 -15.32 6.84
C ILE A 53 13.84 -14.58 5.80
N LEU A 54 13.58 -15.21 4.66
CA LEU A 54 12.81 -14.61 3.57
C LEU A 54 11.38 -14.32 4.02
N ALA A 55 10.75 -15.22 4.76
CA ALA A 55 9.42 -15.01 5.30
C ALA A 55 9.39 -13.86 6.31
N HIS A 56 10.42 -13.76 7.15
CA HIS A 56 10.55 -12.66 8.08
C HIS A 56 10.64 -11.32 7.32
N ASN A 57 11.47 -11.25 6.30
CA ASN A 57 11.63 -10.04 5.49
C ASN A 57 10.32 -9.66 4.78
N ARG A 58 9.61 -10.66 4.25
CA ARG A 58 8.29 -10.44 3.65
C ARG A 58 7.34 -9.76 4.62
N ASP A 59 7.27 -10.28 5.85
CA ASP A 59 6.35 -9.77 6.85
C ASP A 59 6.76 -8.37 7.34
N GLU A 60 8.06 -8.09 7.39
CA GLU A 60 8.57 -6.75 7.66
C GLU A 60 8.12 -5.74 6.59
N GLU A 61 8.12 -6.13 5.32
CA GLU A 61 7.66 -5.26 4.25
C GLU A 61 6.17 -4.93 4.40
N LYS A 62 5.37 -5.90 4.86
CA LYS A 62 3.95 -5.66 5.13
C LYS A 62 3.75 -4.66 6.26
N GLU A 63 4.57 -4.73 7.29
CA GLU A 63 4.53 -3.77 8.39
C GLU A 63 4.90 -2.36 7.89
N HIS A 64 5.96 -2.26 7.08
CA HIS A 64 6.38 -0.98 6.52
C HIS A 64 5.27 -0.35 5.69
N PHE A 65 4.60 -1.16 4.87
CA PHE A 65 3.44 -0.70 4.10
C PHE A 65 2.35 -0.16 5.02
N ALA A 66 2.03 -0.89 6.09
CA ALA A 66 0.98 -0.49 7.01
C ALA A 66 1.28 0.86 7.67
N MET A 67 2.54 1.11 8.03
CA MET A 67 2.94 2.39 8.60
C MET A 67 2.79 3.54 7.61
N LEU A 68 3.18 3.32 6.36
CA LEU A 68 3.04 4.32 5.30
C LEU A 68 1.58 4.61 4.99
N LEU A 69 0.75 3.56 4.96
CA LEU A 69 -0.68 3.71 4.73
C LEU A 69 -1.33 4.54 5.84
N GLU A 70 -0.96 4.32 7.09
CA GLU A 70 -1.48 5.10 8.21
C GLU A 70 -1.03 6.55 8.14
N TRP A 71 0.24 6.78 7.77
CA TRP A 71 0.75 8.14 7.56
C TRP A 71 -0.10 8.88 6.52
N TYR A 72 -0.39 8.21 5.40
CA TYR A 72 -1.17 8.78 4.31
C TYR A 72 -2.62 9.02 4.72
N ARG A 73 -3.21 8.03 5.40
CA ARG A 73 -4.59 8.13 5.90
C ARG A 73 -4.81 9.39 6.75
N ARG A 74 -3.85 9.70 7.62
CA ARG A 74 -3.96 10.85 8.52
C ARG A 74 -3.99 12.20 7.79
N ARG A 75 -3.54 12.23 6.55
CA ARG A 75 -3.38 13.45 5.76
C ARG A 75 -4.34 13.53 4.58
N ASP A 76 -5.15 12.50 4.37
CA ASP A 76 -6.04 12.43 3.21
C ASP A 76 -7.44 12.02 3.68
N ALA A 77 -8.35 12.98 3.70
CA ALA A 77 -9.71 12.75 4.20
C ALA A 77 -10.47 11.72 3.36
N THR A 78 -10.22 11.69 2.06
CA THR A 78 -10.88 10.74 1.17
C THR A 78 -10.37 9.32 1.44
N MET A 79 -9.06 9.14 1.57
CA MET A 79 -8.49 7.83 1.90
C MET A 79 -8.97 7.37 3.27
N ASP A 80 -9.00 8.27 4.25
CA ASP A 80 -9.50 7.96 5.59
C ASP A 80 -10.94 7.43 5.54
N ALA A 81 -11.81 8.11 4.80
CA ALA A 81 -13.20 7.71 4.66
C ALA A 81 -13.33 6.32 4.02
N HIS A 82 -12.58 6.07 2.95
CA HIS A 82 -12.60 4.78 2.27
C HIS A 82 -12.07 3.66 3.14
N LEU A 83 -10.99 3.88 3.86
CA LEU A 83 -10.44 2.86 4.74
C LEU A 83 -11.40 2.54 5.89
N LYS A 84 -12.05 3.54 6.46
CA LYS A 84 -13.05 3.31 7.50
C LYS A 84 -14.27 2.55 7.00
N GLU A 85 -14.63 2.74 5.74
CA GLU A 85 -15.76 2.05 5.13
C GLU A 85 -15.49 0.56 4.92
N TYR A 86 -14.27 0.20 4.49
CA TYR A 86 -13.98 -1.16 4.04
C TYR A 86 -13.16 -2.00 5.01
N LEU A 87 -12.21 -1.39 5.73
CA LEU A 87 -11.30 -2.17 6.58
C LEU A 87 -12.02 -2.72 7.80
N PHE A 88 -11.60 -3.92 8.20
CA PHE A 88 -12.12 -4.62 9.37
C PHE A 88 -13.61 -4.94 9.26
N THR A 89 -14.09 -5.10 8.04
CA THR A 89 -15.46 -5.47 7.76
C THR A 89 -15.55 -6.91 7.24
N SER A 90 -16.77 -7.41 7.09
CA SER A 90 -17.03 -8.73 6.53
C SER A 90 -18.09 -8.61 5.44
N GLY A 91 -18.24 -9.68 4.65
CA GLY A 91 -19.23 -9.73 3.59
C GLY A 91 -18.71 -9.13 2.29
N SER A 92 -19.60 -8.95 1.33
CA SER A 92 -19.26 -8.48 -0.01
C SER A 92 -18.82 -7.01 0.01
N LEU A 93 -17.60 -6.75 -0.45
CA LEU A 93 -17.09 -5.39 -0.57
C LEU A 93 -17.82 -4.61 -1.67
N ILE A 94 -18.21 -5.30 -2.74
CA ILE A 94 -18.95 -4.66 -3.83
C ILE A 94 -20.35 -4.25 -3.37
N ALA A 95 -21.03 -5.11 -2.61
CA ALA A 95 -22.33 -4.75 -2.05
C ALA A 95 -22.23 -3.55 -1.10
N ARG A 96 -21.14 -3.50 -0.31
CA ARG A 96 -20.90 -2.39 0.61
C ARG A 96 -20.67 -1.08 -0.16
N GLU A 97 -19.92 -1.13 -1.26
CA GLU A 97 -19.70 0.04 -2.10
C GLU A 97 -21.03 0.57 -2.66
N GLN A 98 -21.87 -0.32 -3.19
CA GLN A 98 -23.15 0.07 -3.76
C GLN A 98 -24.07 0.69 -2.74
N ALA A 99 -24.07 0.19 -1.51
CA ALA A 99 -24.85 0.77 -0.41
C ALA A 99 -24.29 2.15 -0.03
N GLY A 100 -22.95 2.31 0.01
CA GLY A 100 -22.30 3.56 0.36
C GLY A 100 -22.57 4.67 -0.64
N VAL A 101 -22.65 4.36 -1.92
CA VAL A 101 -22.93 5.34 -2.97
C VAL A 101 -24.26 6.07 -2.73
N ARG A 102 -25.22 5.43 -2.08
CA ARG A 102 -26.53 6.02 -1.83
C ARG A 102 -26.53 7.08 -0.74
N VAL A 103 -25.52 7.11 0.09
CA VAL A 103 -25.44 8.01 1.26
C VAL A 103 -24.34 9.05 1.15
N ARG A 104 -23.59 9.00 0.08
CA ARG A 104 -22.48 9.95 -0.16
C ARG A 104 -22.93 11.23 -0.82
#